data_39aa707a2b8f03d223c0e2756a78f3cb
#
_entry.id   39aa707a2b8f03d223c0e2756a78f3cb
#
_cell.length_a   1.000
_cell.length_b   1.000
_cell.length_c   1.000
_cell.angle_alpha   90.00
_cell.angle_beta   90.00
_cell.angle_gamma   90.00
#
_symmetry.space_group_name_H-M   'P 1'
#
loop_
_entity.id
_entity.type
_entity.pdbx_description
1 polymer ?
#
loop_
_entity_poly.entity_id
_entity_poly.type
_entity_poly.pdbx_seq_one_letter_code
_entity_poly.pdbx_strand_id
1 'polypeptide(L)'
;MNTHRTAAPARRQLDRRSVVRAGVWTVPVVSLAAAAPALAASVAKGTLKFDTFNVFGADYTDKGKPTSAQSQIQVQNVFTAGGPTLSTLTVLVTYPGSRVTGAAPQSVTGSGWTFGSATASGLDWVYSFVWTGSLATSHSASTLSYKVPLKNNSSGTIALTALASASGVQPAAASTSTNL
;
A
#
# COMPACT_ATOMS: atom_id res chain seq x y z
N MET A 1 19.60 -41.73 -61.33
CA MET A 1 18.52 -41.83 -60.34
C MET A 1 19.01 -41.13 -59.05
N ASN A 2 18.63 -39.87 -58.86
CA ASN A 2 18.96 -39.08 -57.66
C ASN A 2 17.69 -38.86 -56.84
N THR A 3 17.62 -39.51 -55.71
CA THR A 3 16.53 -39.33 -54.74
C THR A 3 16.87 -38.18 -53.77
N HIS A 4 16.25 -37.04 -53.93
CA HIS A 4 16.25 -35.93 -52.99
C HIS A 4 15.45 -36.34 -51.74
N ARG A 5 16.11 -36.51 -50.60
CA ARG A 5 15.45 -36.57 -49.28
C ARG A 5 15.16 -35.11 -48.81
N THR A 6 13.90 -34.78 -48.75
CA THR A 6 13.42 -33.54 -48.13
C THR A 6 13.46 -33.71 -46.61
N ALA A 7 14.29 -32.92 -45.93
CA ALA A 7 14.34 -32.88 -44.46
C ALA A 7 13.13 -32.11 -43.94
N ALA A 8 12.42 -32.70 -42.98
CA ALA A 8 11.32 -32.07 -42.26
C ALA A 8 11.83 -30.98 -41.31
N PRO A 9 11.10 -29.86 -41.14
CA PRO A 9 11.51 -28.79 -40.23
C PRO A 9 11.41 -29.24 -38.77
N ALA A 10 12.50 -29.05 -38.03
CA ALA A 10 12.57 -29.30 -36.60
C ALA A 10 11.59 -28.37 -35.87
N ARG A 11 10.62 -28.94 -35.15
CA ARG A 11 9.75 -28.23 -34.20
C ARG A 11 10.61 -27.70 -33.08
N ARG A 12 10.74 -26.39 -32.96
CA ARG A 12 11.32 -25.73 -31.77
C ARG A 12 10.43 -26.05 -30.57
N GLN A 13 10.90 -26.92 -29.70
CA GLN A 13 10.34 -27.08 -28.36
C GLN A 13 10.61 -25.78 -27.59
N LEU A 14 9.55 -25.09 -27.27
CA LEU A 14 9.63 -23.95 -26.34
C LEU A 14 10.00 -24.51 -24.95
N ASP A 15 11.20 -24.15 -24.51
CA ASP A 15 11.73 -24.59 -23.22
C ASP A 15 10.88 -23.96 -22.10
N ARG A 16 10.29 -24.80 -21.26
CA ARG A 16 9.43 -24.41 -20.12
C ARG A 16 10.15 -23.47 -19.13
N ARG A 17 11.47 -23.37 -19.23
CA ARG A 17 12.27 -22.47 -18.38
C ARG A 17 12.22 -20.99 -18.80
N SER A 18 11.86 -20.67 -20.03
CA SER A 18 11.78 -19.27 -20.49
C SER A 18 10.49 -18.56 -20.09
N VAL A 19 9.42 -19.30 -19.74
CA VAL A 19 8.13 -18.72 -19.33
C VAL A 19 8.16 -18.23 -17.87
N VAL A 20 9.04 -18.78 -17.03
CA VAL A 20 9.11 -18.41 -15.59
C VAL A 20 9.83 -17.08 -15.36
N ARG A 21 10.67 -16.60 -16.30
CA ARG A 21 11.41 -15.34 -16.12
C ARG A 21 10.63 -14.07 -16.48
N ALA A 22 9.54 -14.19 -17.23
CA ALA A 22 8.72 -13.03 -17.61
C ALA A 22 7.61 -12.71 -16.59
N GLY A 23 7.33 -13.61 -15.62
CA GLY A 23 6.25 -13.46 -14.64
C GLY A 23 6.61 -12.80 -13.31
N VAL A 24 7.88 -12.43 -13.09
CA VAL A 24 8.36 -12.01 -11.76
C VAL A 24 8.13 -10.52 -11.45
N TRP A 25 7.65 -9.71 -12.42
CA TRP A 25 7.55 -8.25 -12.25
C TRP A 25 6.14 -7.67 -12.12
N THR A 26 5.08 -8.51 -12.04
CA THR A 26 3.70 -8.00 -12.03
C THR A 26 2.86 -8.37 -10.80
N VAL A 27 3.45 -8.67 -9.64
CA VAL A 27 2.66 -9.12 -8.49
C VAL A 27 3.03 -8.44 -7.17
N PRO A 28 2.75 -7.14 -6.99
CA PRO A 28 2.36 -6.73 -5.66
C PRO A 28 0.93 -6.16 -5.54
N VAL A 29 0.21 -6.00 -6.67
CA VAL A 29 -1.09 -5.31 -6.62
C VAL A 29 -2.26 -6.24 -6.29
N VAL A 30 -2.13 -7.55 -6.52
CA VAL A 30 -3.25 -8.50 -6.41
C VAL A 30 -3.46 -9.04 -4.98
N SER A 31 -2.43 -9.05 -4.14
CA SER A 31 -2.55 -9.60 -2.78
C SER A 31 -3.30 -8.69 -1.79
N LEU A 32 -3.41 -7.39 -2.06
CA LEU A 32 -4.19 -6.48 -1.23
C LEU A 32 -5.71 -6.58 -1.50
N ALA A 33 -6.10 -7.01 -2.69
CA ALA A 33 -7.51 -7.18 -3.03
C ALA A 33 -8.14 -8.43 -2.37
N ALA A 34 -7.33 -9.43 -1.99
CA ALA A 34 -7.83 -10.66 -1.37
C ALA A 34 -8.07 -10.55 0.14
N ALA A 35 -7.54 -9.51 0.79
CA ALA A 35 -7.75 -9.26 2.22
C ALA A 35 -8.84 -8.22 2.51
N ALA A 36 -9.53 -7.71 1.48
CA ALA A 36 -10.75 -6.96 1.72
C ALA A 36 -11.79 -7.95 2.30
N PRO A 37 -12.24 -7.78 3.54
CA PRO A 37 -13.35 -8.57 4.04
C PRO A 37 -14.48 -8.40 3.02
N ALA A 38 -15.08 -9.52 2.58
CA ALA A 38 -16.31 -9.50 1.80
C ALA A 38 -17.41 -8.89 2.67
N LEU A 39 -17.41 -7.57 2.77
CA LEU A 39 -18.50 -6.83 3.36
C LEU A 39 -19.68 -7.03 2.42
N ALA A 40 -20.67 -7.76 2.92
CA ALA A 40 -21.93 -8.00 2.25
C ALA A 40 -22.37 -6.74 1.52
N ALA A 41 -22.78 -6.92 0.28
CA ALA A 41 -23.21 -5.87 -0.65
C ALA A 41 -24.42 -5.09 -0.14
N SER A 42 -24.25 -4.28 0.89
CA SER A 42 -25.07 -3.08 1.04
C SER A 42 -24.52 -2.11 -0.02
N VAL A 43 -25.40 -1.59 -0.85
CA VAL A 43 -25.03 -0.58 -1.85
C VAL A 43 -24.24 0.51 -1.14
N ALA A 44 -22.93 0.55 -1.41
CA ALA A 44 -22.04 1.50 -0.77
C ALA A 44 -22.54 2.91 -1.11
N LYS A 45 -22.91 3.66 -0.07
CA LYS A 45 -23.50 5.00 -0.25
C LYS A 45 -22.44 6.11 -0.37
N GLY A 46 -21.18 5.79 -0.64
CA GLY A 46 -20.09 6.74 -0.78
C GLY A 46 -18.75 6.09 -1.08
N THR A 47 -17.75 6.91 -1.26
CA THR A 47 -16.38 6.49 -1.50
C THR A 47 -15.43 7.23 -0.57
N LEU A 48 -14.37 6.56 -0.17
CA LEU A 48 -13.20 7.21 0.43
C LEU A 48 -12.29 7.73 -0.68
N LYS A 49 -11.50 8.74 -0.36
CA LYS A 49 -10.44 9.26 -1.22
C LYS A 49 -9.24 9.66 -0.36
N PHE A 50 -8.04 9.38 -0.85
CA PHE A 50 -6.84 9.97 -0.27
C PHE A 50 -6.67 11.40 -0.80
N ASP A 51 -6.73 12.38 0.09
CA ASP A 51 -6.38 13.78 -0.23
C ASP A 51 -4.88 13.97 -0.19
N THR A 52 -4.21 13.29 0.75
CA THR A 52 -2.77 13.29 0.90
C THR A 52 -2.28 11.88 1.17
N PHE A 53 -1.26 11.45 0.45
CA PHE A 53 -0.45 10.28 0.76
C PHE A 53 0.99 10.54 0.30
N ASN A 54 1.82 10.96 1.23
CA ASN A 54 3.22 11.32 0.99
C ASN A 54 4.14 10.51 1.89
N VAL A 55 5.37 10.26 1.40
CA VAL A 55 6.46 9.66 2.16
C VAL A 55 7.74 10.44 1.90
N PHE A 56 8.55 10.63 2.93
CA PHE A 56 9.86 11.29 2.84
C PHE A 56 10.81 10.75 3.91
N GLY A 57 12.12 10.94 3.70
CA GLY A 57 13.13 10.57 4.69
C GLY A 57 13.06 11.47 5.92
N ALA A 58 13.32 10.89 7.09
CA ALA A 58 13.35 11.60 8.36
C ALA A 58 14.43 11.04 9.27
N ASP A 59 14.76 11.80 10.35
CA ASP A 59 15.76 11.43 11.37
C ASP A 59 17.10 11.03 10.73
N TYR A 60 17.81 12.03 10.22
CA TYR A 60 19.05 11.81 9.46
C TYR A 60 20.23 11.53 10.37
N THR A 61 21.12 10.64 9.91
CA THR A 61 22.46 10.46 10.51
C THR A 61 23.35 11.66 10.22
N ASP A 62 24.51 11.75 10.88
CA ASP A 62 25.56 12.76 10.61
C ASP A 62 26.05 12.76 9.16
N LYS A 63 25.83 11.65 8.44
CA LYS A 63 26.18 11.50 7.02
C LYS A 63 25.01 11.83 6.09
N GLY A 64 23.92 12.43 6.59
CA GLY A 64 22.76 12.84 5.81
C GLY A 64 21.91 11.68 5.29
N LYS A 65 22.02 10.46 5.88
CA LYS A 65 21.18 9.32 5.51
C LYS A 65 19.97 9.23 6.43
N PRO A 66 18.74 9.04 5.91
CA PRO A 66 17.57 8.91 6.74
C PRO A 66 17.58 7.59 7.52
N THR A 67 17.16 7.63 8.76
CA THR A 67 17.00 6.46 9.63
C THR A 67 15.55 6.06 9.79
N SER A 68 14.62 6.91 9.38
CA SER A 68 13.20 6.62 9.33
C SER A 68 12.56 7.16 8.05
N ALA A 69 11.43 6.55 7.66
CA ALA A 69 10.52 7.05 6.65
C ALA A 69 9.32 7.69 7.35
N GLN A 70 9.09 8.97 7.12
CA GLN A 70 7.90 9.66 7.61
C GLN A 70 6.82 9.64 6.55
N SER A 71 5.61 9.23 6.94
CA SER A 71 4.42 9.26 6.08
C SER A 71 3.40 10.25 6.60
N GLN A 72 2.71 10.90 5.66
CA GLN A 72 1.58 11.79 5.91
C GLN A 72 0.39 11.33 5.09
N ILE A 73 -0.74 11.10 5.75
CA ILE A 73 -1.96 10.56 5.16
C ILE A 73 -3.16 11.40 5.58
N GLN A 74 -3.98 11.79 4.60
CA GLN A 74 -5.28 12.37 4.85
C GLN A 74 -6.32 11.67 4.00
N VAL A 75 -7.43 11.26 4.60
CA VAL A 75 -8.54 10.56 3.93
C VAL A 75 -9.79 11.39 4.04
N GLN A 76 -10.47 11.56 2.91
CA GLN A 76 -11.73 12.26 2.77
C GLN A 76 -12.88 11.26 2.59
N ASN A 77 -14.00 11.55 3.22
CA ASN A 77 -15.28 10.91 2.96
C ASN A 77 -15.97 11.67 1.81
N VAL A 78 -15.82 11.14 0.59
CA VAL A 78 -16.39 11.75 -0.62
C VAL A 78 -17.80 11.23 -0.81
N PHE A 79 -18.77 12.16 -0.82
CA PHE A 79 -20.17 11.80 -0.98
C PHE A 79 -20.96 12.81 -1.80
N THR A 80 -21.91 12.31 -2.58
CA THR A 80 -23.08 13.06 -3.05
C THR A 80 -24.13 13.04 -1.95
N ALA A 81 -24.85 14.13 -1.75
CA ALA A 81 -25.78 14.41 -0.64
C ALA A 81 -26.47 13.20 0.02
N GLY A 82 -26.43 13.10 1.35
CA GLY A 82 -27.13 12.08 2.14
C GLY A 82 -26.30 10.87 2.55
N GLY A 83 -24.98 10.92 2.44
CA GLY A 83 -24.10 9.86 2.88
C GLY A 83 -23.91 9.69 4.38
N PRO A 84 -23.41 8.54 4.84
CA PRO A 84 -23.22 8.31 6.25
C PRO A 84 -22.07 9.17 6.80
N THR A 85 -22.26 9.68 8.00
CA THR A 85 -21.16 10.14 8.83
C THR A 85 -20.39 8.91 9.31
N LEU A 86 -19.07 8.88 9.08
CA LEU A 86 -18.23 7.78 9.52
C LEU A 86 -17.76 8.04 10.95
N SER A 87 -17.86 7.01 11.80
CA SER A 87 -17.35 7.05 13.17
C SER A 87 -15.97 6.41 13.29
N THR A 88 -15.63 5.56 12.33
CA THR A 88 -14.37 4.79 12.34
C THR A 88 -13.85 4.66 10.91
N LEU A 89 -12.54 4.81 10.74
CA LEU A 89 -11.82 4.64 9.49
C LEU A 89 -10.56 3.82 9.77
N THR A 90 -10.30 2.80 8.95
CA THR A 90 -9.06 2.03 9.02
C THR A 90 -8.20 2.32 7.81
N VAL A 91 -6.91 2.57 8.04
CA VAL A 91 -5.90 2.73 6.98
C VAL A 91 -4.83 1.66 7.17
N LEU A 92 -4.60 0.87 6.14
CA LEU A 92 -3.50 -0.09 6.05
C LEU A 92 -2.44 0.49 5.13
N VAL A 93 -1.19 0.52 5.57
CA VAL A 93 -0.06 1.00 4.77
C VAL A 93 0.98 -0.09 4.64
N THR A 94 1.31 -0.45 3.41
CA THR A 94 2.29 -1.49 3.09
C THR A 94 3.64 -0.87 2.76
N TYR A 95 4.66 -1.35 3.46
CA TYR A 95 6.06 -0.99 3.29
C TYR A 95 6.86 -2.18 2.80
N PRO A 96 7.81 -2.00 1.87
CA PRO A 96 8.72 -3.07 1.48
C PRO A 96 9.53 -3.55 2.69
N GLY A 97 9.42 -4.84 3.03
CA GLY A 97 10.12 -5.39 4.19
C GLY A 97 11.64 -5.44 4.02
N SER A 98 12.15 -5.25 2.80
CA SER A 98 13.58 -5.02 2.56
C SER A 98 14.06 -3.65 3.09
N ARG A 99 13.16 -2.70 3.29
CA ARG A 99 13.47 -1.31 3.66
C ARG A 99 13.21 -0.98 5.12
N VAL A 100 12.20 -1.60 5.74
CA VAL A 100 11.76 -1.29 7.11
C VAL A 100 12.00 -2.46 8.06
N THR A 101 12.15 -2.14 9.34
CA THR A 101 12.43 -3.15 10.38
C THR A 101 11.20 -3.95 10.81
N GLY A 102 9.99 -3.47 10.54
CA GLY A 102 8.73 -4.02 11.05
C GLY A 102 8.43 -3.62 12.50
N ALA A 103 9.26 -2.78 13.11
CA ALA A 103 9.00 -2.23 14.43
C ALA A 103 7.78 -1.29 14.41
N ALA A 104 7.15 -1.10 15.57
CA ALA A 104 6.07 -0.13 15.74
C ALA A 104 6.48 1.27 15.26
N PRO A 105 5.58 2.03 14.64
CA PRO A 105 5.87 3.37 14.19
C PRO A 105 6.11 4.31 15.37
N GLN A 106 6.93 5.32 15.14
CA GLN A 106 7.23 6.37 16.10
C GLN A 106 6.46 7.63 15.76
N SER A 107 6.27 8.51 16.75
CA SER A 107 5.70 9.85 16.56
C SER A 107 4.36 9.83 15.81
N VAL A 108 3.47 8.88 16.15
CA VAL A 108 2.12 8.84 15.58
C VAL A 108 1.34 10.05 16.08
N THR A 109 0.93 10.91 15.16
CA THR A 109 0.18 12.14 15.43
C THR A 109 -1.02 12.26 14.49
N GLY A 110 -1.97 13.11 14.89
CA GLY A 110 -3.24 13.32 14.21
C GLY A 110 -4.41 13.03 15.15
N SER A 111 -5.33 13.99 15.29
CA SER A 111 -6.47 13.84 16.22
C SER A 111 -7.35 12.66 15.79
N GLY A 112 -7.67 11.78 16.73
CA GLY A 112 -8.49 10.58 16.53
C GLY A 112 -7.73 9.37 15.96
N TRP A 113 -6.47 9.51 15.53
CA TRP A 113 -5.66 8.40 15.02
C TRP A 113 -4.97 7.63 16.13
N THR A 114 -5.00 6.32 16.01
CA THR A 114 -4.27 5.37 16.85
C THR A 114 -3.58 4.32 15.97
N PHE A 115 -2.40 3.89 16.40
CA PHE A 115 -1.72 2.74 15.80
C PHE A 115 -2.36 1.44 16.26
N GLY A 116 -2.69 0.54 15.35
CA GLY A 116 -3.25 -0.77 15.63
C GLY A 116 -2.18 -1.86 15.71
N SER A 117 -1.54 -2.14 14.57
CA SER A 117 -0.57 -3.24 14.48
C SER A 117 0.42 -3.05 13.34
N ALA A 118 1.58 -3.71 13.44
CA ALA A 118 2.48 -3.97 12.33
C ALA A 118 2.55 -5.49 12.13
N THR A 119 2.21 -5.95 10.94
CA THR A 119 2.10 -7.38 10.60
C THR A 119 2.90 -7.69 9.35
N ALA A 120 3.69 -8.75 9.39
CA ALA A 120 4.38 -9.25 8.19
C ALA A 120 3.37 -9.84 7.20
N SER A 121 3.48 -9.48 5.94
CA SER A 121 2.68 -9.99 4.83
C SER A 121 3.58 -10.35 3.66
N GLY A 122 3.95 -11.61 3.55
CA GLY A 122 4.94 -12.06 2.59
C GLY A 122 6.30 -11.40 2.83
N LEU A 123 6.79 -10.64 1.85
CA LEU A 123 8.05 -9.89 1.93
C LEU A 123 7.89 -8.48 2.49
N ASP A 124 6.68 -8.05 2.81
CA ASP A 124 6.35 -6.68 3.18
C ASP A 124 5.84 -6.59 4.62
N TRP A 125 5.77 -5.37 5.14
CA TRP A 125 5.14 -5.04 6.40
C TRP A 125 3.90 -4.20 6.19
N VAL A 126 2.78 -4.60 6.81
CA VAL A 126 1.50 -3.86 6.80
C VAL A 126 1.30 -3.21 8.16
N TYR A 127 1.22 -1.89 8.16
CA TYR A 127 0.91 -1.06 9.32
C TYR A 127 -0.56 -0.67 9.30
N SER A 128 -1.27 -0.95 10.39
CA SER A 128 -2.69 -0.63 10.57
C SER A 128 -2.85 0.59 11.46
N PHE A 129 -3.64 1.55 11.02
CA PHE A 129 -4.04 2.72 11.79
C PHE A 129 -5.56 2.82 11.82
N VAL A 130 -6.11 3.21 12.97
CA VAL A 130 -7.54 3.40 13.15
C VAL A 130 -7.79 4.85 13.55
N TRP A 131 -8.68 5.50 12.83
CA TRP A 131 -9.21 6.80 13.19
C TRP A 131 -10.60 6.64 13.80
N THR A 132 -10.87 7.40 14.87
CA THR A 132 -12.18 7.47 15.51
C THR A 132 -12.60 8.92 15.64
N GLY A 133 -13.87 9.21 15.36
CA GLY A 133 -14.39 10.57 15.41
C GLY A 133 -15.75 10.69 14.72
N SER A 134 -16.03 11.85 14.16
CA SER A 134 -17.21 12.11 13.34
C SER A 134 -16.78 12.72 12.02
N LEU A 135 -16.73 11.91 10.96
CA LEU A 135 -16.31 12.32 9.63
C LEU A 135 -17.55 12.47 8.74
N ALA A 136 -18.04 13.69 8.67
CA ALA A 136 -19.16 14.03 7.82
C ALA A 136 -18.79 13.93 6.33
N THR A 137 -19.81 13.92 5.49
CA THR A 137 -19.69 13.95 4.03
C THR A 137 -18.88 15.15 3.56
N SER A 138 -18.00 14.94 2.59
CA SER A 138 -17.12 15.97 1.99
C SER A 138 -16.10 16.56 2.97
N HIS A 139 -15.89 15.93 4.12
CA HIS A 139 -14.87 16.32 5.09
C HIS A 139 -13.72 15.30 5.09
N SER A 140 -12.55 15.78 5.49
CA SER A 140 -11.35 14.96 5.64
C SER A 140 -11.11 14.68 7.11
N ALA A 141 -10.62 13.45 7.42
CA ALA A 141 -10.06 13.16 8.72
C ALA A 141 -8.83 14.04 8.97
N SER A 142 -8.45 14.20 10.23
CA SER A 142 -7.18 14.87 10.56
C SER A 142 -6.01 14.16 9.87
N THR A 143 -4.96 14.89 9.50
CA THR A 143 -3.77 14.29 8.90
C THR A 143 -3.09 13.35 9.89
N LEU A 144 -2.97 12.08 9.54
CA LEU A 144 -2.12 11.11 10.21
C LEU A 144 -0.67 11.36 9.78
N SER A 145 0.22 11.54 10.75
CA SER A 145 1.67 11.57 10.49
C SER A 145 2.37 10.59 11.44
N TYR A 146 3.32 9.82 10.92
CA TYR A 146 4.09 8.84 11.70
C TYR A 146 5.42 8.54 11.01
N LYS A 147 6.36 7.94 11.77
CA LYS A 147 7.68 7.54 11.31
C LYS A 147 7.87 6.04 11.46
N VAL A 148 8.38 5.38 10.42
CA VAL A 148 8.73 3.95 10.44
C VAL A 148 10.23 3.80 10.37
N PRO A 149 10.87 3.05 11.30
CA PRO A 149 12.32 2.85 11.30
C PRO A 149 12.78 2.09 10.06
N LEU A 150 13.80 2.63 9.40
CA LEU A 150 14.43 2.02 8.23
C LEU A 150 15.50 1.00 8.64
N LYS A 151 15.70 -0.01 7.78
CA LYS A 151 16.84 -0.93 7.89
C LYS A 151 18.12 -0.26 7.36
N ASN A 152 19.19 -0.35 8.15
CA ASN A 152 20.57 -0.05 7.72
C ASN A 152 20.75 1.27 6.98
N ASN A 153 20.11 2.36 7.43
CA ASN A 153 20.23 3.68 6.81
C ASN A 153 20.07 3.58 5.28
N SER A 154 19.04 2.88 4.82
CA SER A 154 18.85 2.57 3.42
C SER A 154 18.63 3.83 2.60
N SER A 155 19.49 4.02 1.58
CA SER A 155 19.27 5.00 0.52
C SER A 155 18.58 4.35 -0.67
N GLY A 156 17.94 5.15 -1.51
CA GLY A 156 17.24 4.72 -2.73
C GLY A 156 15.72 4.75 -2.58
N THR A 157 15.02 4.40 -3.64
CA THR A 157 13.55 4.54 -3.71
C THR A 157 12.84 3.63 -2.72
N ILE A 158 11.91 4.20 -1.97
CA ILE A 158 10.88 3.47 -1.22
C ILE A 158 9.52 3.75 -1.86
N ALA A 159 8.78 2.69 -2.17
CA ALA A 159 7.42 2.77 -2.71
C ALA A 159 6.44 2.18 -1.70
N LEU A 160 5.36 2.88 -1.44
CA LEU A 160 4.33 2.51 -0.49
C LEU A 160 2.98 2.38 -1.17
N THR A 161 2.13 1.50 -0.65
CA THR A 161 0.71 1.45 -0.99
C THR A 161 -0.14 1.63 0.27
N ALA A 162 -1.30 2.24 0.13
CA ALA A 162 -2.24 2.41 1.22
C ALA A 162 -3.64 2.01 0.79
N LEU A 163 -4.40 1.45 1.73
CA LEU A 163 -5.82 1.11 1.60
C LEU A 163 -6.58 1.75 2.75
N ALA A 164 -7.55 2.58 2.45
CA ALA A 164 -8.48 3.15 3.42
C ALA A 164 -9.84 2.44 3.32
N SER A 165 -10.43 2.06 4.45
CA SER A 165 -11.71 1.38 4.52
C SER A 165 -12.55 1.86 5.71
N ALA A 166 -13.88 1.91 5.52
CA ALA A 166 -14.85 2.18 6.57
C ALA A 166 -16.17 1.46 6.23
N SER A 167 -17.02 1.28 7.24
CA SER A 167 -18.32 0.63 7.05
C SER A 167 -19.26 1.49 6.19
N GLY A 168 -19.94 0.87 5.23
CA GLY A 168 -20.97 1.52 4.41
C GLY A 168 -20.46 2.41 3.28
N VAL A 169 -19.14 2.46 3.04
CA VAL A 169 -18.52 3.21 1.95
C VAL A 169 -17.54 2.34 1.16
N GLN A 170 -17.30 2.70 -0.10
CA GLN A 170 -16.28 2.03 -0.90
C GLN A 170 -14.87 2.42 -0.41
N PRO A 171 -13.97 1.44 -0.31
CA PRO A 171 -12.59 1.69 0.08
C PRO A 171 -11.85 2.50 -1.00
N ALA A 172 -10.78 3.16 -0.57
CA ALA A 172 -9.84 3.84 -1.47
C ALA A 172 -8.46 3.19 -1.37
N ALA A 173 -7.76 3.17 -2.49
CA ALA A 173 -6.35 2.79 -2.55
C ALA A 173 -5.51 3.92 -3.13
N ALA A 174 -4.28 4.04 -2.67
CA ALA A 174 -3.30 5.01 -3.17
C ALA A 174 -1.89 4.42 -3.12
N SER A 175 -0.99 5.01 -3.91
CA SER A 175 0.44 4.70 -3.88
C SER A 175 1.27 5.97 -3.88
N THR A 176 2.46 5.91 -3.28
CA THR A 176 3.44 6.99 -3.27
C THR A 176 4.83 6.41 -3.26
N SER A 177 5.82 7.19 -3.71
CA SER A 177 7.22 6.80 -3.63
C SER A 177 8.11 8.03 -3.45
N THR A 178 9.27 7.81 -2.83
CA THR A 178 10.31 8.84 -2.69
C THR A 178 11.69 8.20 -2.73
N ASN A 179 12.71 9.01 -3.04
CA ASN A 179 14.11 8.65 -2.83
C ASN A 179 14.52 9.06 -1.41
N LEU A 180 15.13 8.10 -0.69
CA LEU A 180 15.64 8.27 0.66
C LEU A 180 17.16 8.48 0.66
#